data_2fc214365f01442252c044700f833872
#
_entry.id   2fc214365f01442252c044700f833872
#
_cell.length_a   1.000
_cell.length_b   1.000
_cell.length_c   1.000
_cell.angle_alpha   90.00
_cell.angle_beta   90.00
_cell.angle_gamma   90.00
#
_symmetry.space_group_name_H-M   'P 1'
#
loop_
_entity.id
_entity.type
_entity.pdbx_description
1 polymer ?
#
loop_
_entity_poly.entity_id
_entity_poly.type
_entity_poly.pdbx_seq_one_letter_code
_entity_poly.pdbx_strand_id
1 'polypeptide(L)'
;MTRAALLLAAFALVAGCGGGTETTPAAVKEALEARLTGRKLSFEWVYCLRTKRAFEGWPIVRCNVNFGEPHIVIYCATLDDGKLVTNREQPALRCGRTISAQPP
;
A
#
# COMPACT_ATOMS: atom_id res chain seq x y z
N MET A 1 37.56 16.81 -7.02
CA MET A 1 36.65 17.86 -6.61
C MET A 1 35.32 17.76 -7.28
N THR A 2 35.27 17.80 -8.56
CA THR A 2 34.00 17.78 -9.27
C THR A 2 33.28 16.45 -9.18
N ARG A 3 33.94 15.45 -8.73
CA ARG A 3 33.34 14.10 -8.71
C ARG A 3 32.16 13.99 -7.80
N ALA A 4 32.18 14.70 -6.71
CA ALA A 4 31.10 14.63 -5.75
C ALA A 4 29.77 15.09 -6.37
N ALA A 5 29.83 16.08 -7.23
CA ALA A 5 28.61 16.57 -7.85
C ALA A 5 27.96 15.49 -8.72
N LEU A 6 28.77 14.72 -9.38
CA LEU A 6 28.25 13.65 -10.23
C LEU A 6 27.50 12.60 -9.43
N LEU A 7 28.03 12.26 -8.28
CA LEU A 7 27.38 11.28 -7.43
C LEU A 7 26.01 11.77 -6.97
N LEU A 8 25.95 13.04 -6.62
CA LEU A 8 24.68 13.59 -6.19
C LEU A 8 23.64 13.53 -7.29
N ALA A 9 24.05 13.79 -8.50
CA ALA A 9 23.12 13.70 -9.60
C ALA A 9 22.54 12.30 -9.74
N ALA A 10 23.38 11.30 -9.57
CA ALA A 10 22.93 9.93 -9.66
C ALA A 10 21.87 9.61 -8.60
N PHE A 11 22.07 10.09 -7.40
CA PHE A 11 21.08 9.88 -6.36
C PHE A 11 19.77 10.55 -6.68
N ALA A 12 19.82 11.73 -7.24
CA ALA A 12 18.61 12.44 -7.59
C ALA A 12 17.80 11.63 -8.60
N LEU A 13 18.46 11.00 -9.54
CA LEU A 13 17.77 10.19 -10.52
C LEU A 13 17.08 9.00 -9.87
N VAL A 14 17.78 8.34 -8.98
CA VAL A 14 17.19 7.19 -8.28
C VAL A 14 15.96 7.62 -7.51
N ALA A 15 16.06 8.72 -6.80
CA ALA A 15 14.93 9.21 -6.04
C ALA A 15 13.77 9.54 -6.96
N GLY A 16 14.05 10.12 -8.11
CA GLY A 16 12.99 10.43 -9.06
C GLY A 16 12.31 9.21 -9.61
N CYS A 17 13.06 8.14 -9.76
CA CYS A 17 12.47 6.90 -10.25
C CYS A 17 11.61 6.23 -9.23
N GLY A 18 11.77 6.60 -7.98
CA GLY A 18 11.01 5.98 -6.93
C GLY A 18 9.52 6.24 -7.00
N GLY A 19 9.01 6.70 -8.09
CA GLY A 19 7.64 7.08 -8.28
C GLY A 19 6.57 6.28 -7.58
N GLY A 20 6.78 5.92 -6.35
CA GLY A 20 5.85 5.11 -5.57
C GLY A 20 4.66 5.87 -5.04
N THR A 21 4.27 6.99 -5.67
CA THR A 21 3.11 7.74 -5.23
C THR A 21 1.81 7.24 -5.83
N GLU A 22 1.90 6.49 -6.89
CA GLU A 22 0.70 6.01 -7.56
C GLU A 22 0.05 4.90 -6.78
N THR A 23 -1.27 5.01 -6.60
CA THR A 23 -2.02 4.01 -5.84
C THR A 23 -2.37 2.84 -6.75
N THR A 24 -1.61 1.78 -6.62
CA THR A 24 -1.87 0.53 -7.33
C THR A 24 -1.99 -0.59 -6.29
N PRO A 25 -2.65 -1.70 -6.63
CA PRO A 25 -2.69 -2.84 -5.70
C PRO A 25 -1.30 -3.28 -5.25
N ALA A 26 -0.34 -3.30 -6.18
CA ALA A 26 1.01 -3.73 -5.83
C ALA A 26 1.69 -2.75 -4.87
N ALA A 27 1.54 -1.46 -5.12
CA ALA A 27 2.16 -0.45 -4.26
C ALA A 27 1.52 -0.45 -2.86
N VAL A 28 0.20 -0.60 -2.81
CA VAL A 28 -0.50 -0.66 -1.52
C VAL A 28 -0.10 -1.93 -0.76
N LYS A 29 -0.01 -3.06 -1.46
CA LYS A 29 0.39 -4.31 -0.84
C LYS A 29 1.78 -4.17 -0.20
N GLU A 30 2.71 -3.60 -0.94
CA GLU A 30 4.07 -3.43 -0.45
C GLU A 30 4.09 -2.51 0.79
N ALA A 31 3.36 -1.40 0.73
CA ALA A 31 3.32 -0.48 1.85
C ALA A 31 2.65 -1.10 3.07
N LEU A 32 1.60 -1.88 2.85
CA LEU A 32 0.91 -2.54 3.95
C LEU A 32 1.78 -3.62 4.58
N GLU A 33 2.45 -4.43 3.77
CA GLU A 33 3.36 -5.43 4.30
C GLU A 33 4.47 -4.80 5.12
N ALA A 34 5.01 -3.69 4.65
CA ALA A 34 6.04 -2.97 5.39
C ALA A 34 5.51 -2.47 6.73
N ARG A 35 4.30 -1.94 6.75
CA ARG A 35 3.70 -1.46 8.00
C ARG A 35 3.48 -2.60 8.98
N LEU A 36 2.93 -3.71 8.50
CA LEU A 36 2.68 -4.86 9.37
C LEU A 36 3.97 -5.40 9.95
N THR A 37 4.99 -5.53 9.11
CA THR A 37 6.30 -5.99 9.55
C THR A 37 6.89 -5.02 10.56
N GLY A 38 6.76 -3.72 10.32
CA GLY A 38 7.27 -2.72 11.24
C GLY A 38 6.59 -2.75 12.59
N ARG A 39 5.34 -3.20 12.64
CA ARG A 39 4.61 -3.39 13.88
C ARG A 39 4.77 -4.78 14.47
N LYS A 40 5.65 -5.58 13.86
CA LYS A 40 5.95 -6.94 14.31
C LYS A 40 4.73 -7.85 14.28
N LEU A 41 3.86 -7.63 13.31
CA LEU A 41 2.69 -8.47 13.10
C LEU A 41 3.02 -9.48 12.01
N SER A 42 2.90 -10.74 12.34
CA SER A 42 3.13 -11.81 11.38
C SER A 42 1.89 -12.05 10.54
N PHE A 43 2.07 -12.28 9.27
CA PHE A 43 0.97 -12.60 8.38
C PHE A 43 1.41 -13.67 7.41
N GLU A 44 0.43 -14.43 6.88
CA GLU A 44 0.74 -15.49 5.93
C GLU A 44 0.74 -14.96 4.50
N TRP A 45 -0.22 -14.09 4.17
CA TRP A 45 -0.23 -13.44 2.87
C TRP A 45 -1.08 -12.18 2.93
N VAL A 46 -0.81 -11.31 1.97
CA VAL A 46 -1.59 -10.11 1.71
C VAL A 46 -2.02 -10.16 0.25
N TYR A 47 -3.30 -9.97 0.00
CA TYR A 47 -3.83 -9.98 -1.36
C TYR A 47 -4.66 -8.73 -1.59
N CYS A 48 -4.26 -7.91 -2.55
CA CYS A 48 -4.87 -6.61 -2.78
C CYS A 48 -5.51 -6.54 -4.15
N LEU A 49 -6.70 -5.95 -4.19
CA LEU A 49 -7.44 -5.73 -5.42
C LEU A 49 -7.89 -4.29 -5.49
N ARG A 50 -7.87 -3.75 -6.70
CA ARG A 50 -8.41 -2.43 -6.94
C ARG A 50 -9.92 -2.46 -6.82
N THR A 51 -10.48 -1.45 -6.17
CA THR A 51 -11.93 -1.26 -6.13
C THR A 51 -12.32 -0.21 -7.15
N LYS A 52 -13.62 -0.02 -7.32
CA LYS A 52 -14.13 1.06 -8.16
C LYS A 52 -14.39 2.32 -7.36
N ARG A 53 -13.98 2.35 -6.12
CA ARG A 53 -14.23 3.47 -5.23
C ARG A 53 -13.02 4.36 -5.12
N ALA A 54 -13.28 5.59 -4.74
CA ALA A 54 -12.23 6.57 -4.51
C ALA A 54 -12.59 7.39 -3.28
N PHE A 55 -11.56 7.91 -2.64
CA PHE A 55 -11.72 8.82 -1.52
C PHE A 55 -10.97 10.09 -1.86
N GLU A 56 -11.70 11.19 -2.00
CA GLU A 56 -11.12 12.47 -2.36
C GLU A 56 -10.20 12.37 -3.60
N GLY A 57 -10.65 11.59 -4.57
CA GLY A 57 -9.90 11.41 -5.80
C GLY A 57 -8.84 10.33 -5.76
N TRP A 58 -8.55 9.77 -4.61
CA TRP A 58 -7.55 8.71 -4.49
C TRP A 58 -8.21 7.36 -4.65
N PRO A 59 -7.69 6.50 -5.53
CA PRO A 59 -8.25 5.14 -5.68
C PRO A 59 -8.15 4.37 -4.38
N ILE A 60 -9.19 3.59 -4.08
CA ILE A 60 -9.18 2.74 -2.91
C ILE A 60 -8.88 1.32 -3.33
N VAL A 61 -7.94 0.70 -2.64
CA VAL A 61 -7.53 -0.68 -2.86
C VAL A 61 -7.97 -1.48 -1.64
N ARG A 62 -8.55 -2.64 -1.88
CA ARG A 62 -8.92 -3.55 -0.82
C ARG A 62 -7.85 -4.61 -0.66
N CYS A 63 -7.36 -4.76 0.54
CA CYS A 63 -6.35 -5.76 0.86
C CYS A 63 -6.88 -6.72 1.91
N ASN A 64 -6.84 -7.99 1.62
CA ASN A 64 -7.13 -9.03 2.59
C ASN A 64 -5.80 -9.50 3.17
N VAL A 65 -5.70 -9.48 4.49
CA VAL A 65 -4.50 -9.94 5.18
C VAL A 65 -4.86 -11.17 5.98
N ASN A 66 -4.15 -12.24 5.72
CA ASN A 66 -4.32 -13.48 6.47
C ASN A 66 -3.31 -13.51 7.60
N PHE A 67 -3.81 -13.36 8.84
CA PHE A 67 -2.98 -13.43 10.02
C PHE A 67 -2.92 -14.84 10.60
N GLY A 68 -3.43 -15.82 9.86
CA GLY A 68 -3.57 -17.20 10.34
C GLY A 68 -5.04 -17.56 10.36
N GLU A 69 -5.40 -18.62 9.67
CA GLU A 69 -6.80 -19.02 9.57
C GLU A 69 -7.42 -19.20 10.95
N PRO A 70 -8.63 -18.73 11.20
CA PRO A 70 -9.52 -18.04 10.26
C PRO A 70 -9.42 -16.51 10.31
N HIS A 71 -8.34 -15.96 10.78
CA HIS A 71 -8.21 -14.52 11.00
C HIS A 71 -7.79 -13.79 9.73
N ILE A 72 -8.78 -13.46 8.91
CA ILE A 72 -8.53 -12.66 7.71
C ILE A 72 -9.15 -11.29 7.95
N VAL A 73 -8.33 -10.26 7.83
CA VAL A 73 -8.73 -8.87 8.06
C VAL A 73 -8.71 -8.12 6.76
N ILE A 74 -9.74 -7.32 6.53
CA ILE A 74 -9.85 -6.53 5.32
C ILE A 74 -9.42 -5.10 5.63
N TYR A 75 -8.49 -4.61 4.82
CA TYR A 75 -8.05 -3.22 4.88
C TYR A 75 -8.52 -2.52 3.61
N CYS A 76 -9.08 -1.34 3.79
CA CYS A 76 -9.37 -0.44 2.67
C CYS A 76 -8.32 0.65 2.73
N ALA A 77 -7.54 0.77 1.69
CA ALA A 77 -6.33 1.58 1.76
C ALA A 77 -6.10 2.39 0.50
N THR A 78 -5.38 3.47 0.65
CA THR A 78 -4.92 4.26 -0.47
C THR A 78 -3.53 4.79 -0.14
N LEU A 79 -2.89 5.39 -1.14
CA LEU A 79 -1.62 6.06 -0.94
C LEU A 79 -1.85 7.56 -1.12
N ASP A 80 -1.65 8.30 -0.05
CA ASP A 80 -1.72 9.74 -0.07
C ASP A 80 -0.31 10.27 -0.21
N ASP A 81 0.03 10.62 -1.44
CA ASP A 81 1.37 11.11 -1.75
C ASP A 81 2.44 10.12 -1.28
N GLY A 82 2.20 8.84 -1.53
CA GLY A 82 3.11 7.78 -1.13
C GLY A 82 2.94 7.28 0.28
N LYS A 83 2.09 7.94 1.06
CA LYS A 83 1.87 7.54 2.44
C LYS A 83 0.65 6.64 2.55
N LEU A 84 0.81 5.50 3.17
CA LEU A 84 -0.28 4.55 3.32
C LEU A 84 -1.31 5.08 4.34
N VAL A 85 -2.56 5.12 3.89
CA VAL A 85 -3.69 5.45 4.75
C VAL A 85 -4.67 4.30 4.64
N THR A 86 -5.10 3.77 5.77
CA THR A 86 -6.06 2.67 5.78
C THR A 86 -7.34 3.10 6.49
N ASN A 87 -8.35 2.25 6.38
CA ASN A 87 -9.60 2.49 7.09
C ASN A 87 -9.45 2.47 8.61
N ARG A 88 -8.29 2.06 9.10
CA ARG A 88 -8.00 2.11 10.53
C ARG A 88 -7.74 3.53 10.98
N GLU A 89 -7.03 4.32 10.18
CA GLU A 89 -6.79 5.73 10.46
C GLU A 89 -7.89 6.63 9.94
N GLN A 90 -8.50 6.23 8.81
CA GLN A 90 -9.52 7.05 8.17
C GLN A 90 -10.76 6.20 7.90
N PRO A 91 -11.71 6.18 8.84
CA PRO A 91 -12.90 5.32 8.69
C PRO A 91 -13.74 5.61 7.46
N ALA A 92 -13.57 6.78 6.85
CA ALA A 92 -14.29 7.11 5.63
C ALA A 92 -13.80 6.31 4.43
N LEU A 93 -12.63 5.68 4.53
CA LEU A 93 -12.15 4.80 3.47
C LEU A 93 -12.97 3.51 3.49
N ARG A 94 -13.79 3.33 2.48
CA ARG A 94 -14.65 2.15 2.38
C ARG A 94 -14.40 1.45 1.06
N CYS A 95 -14.30 0.16 1.10
CA CYS A 95 -14.05 -0.65 -0.08
C CYS A 95 -15.32 -1.05 -0.81
N GLY A 96 -16.47 -0.75 -0.25
CA GLY A 96 -17.71 -1.23 -0.80
C GLY A 96 -18.01 -2.63 -0.31
N ARG A 97 -18.90 -3.31 -1.01
CA ARG A 97 -19.23 -4.67 -0.63
C ARG A 97 -18.05 -5.57 -0.75
N THR A 98 -17.88 -6.37 0.25
CA THR A 98 -16.80 -7.34 0.27
C THR A 98 -17.16 -8.55 -0.53
N ILE A 99 -16.39 -8.80 -1.54
CA ILE A 99 -16.39 -10.09 -2.16
C ILE A 99 -15.13 -10.75 -1.67
N SER A 100 -15.24 -12.00 -1.31
CA SER A 100 -14.11 -12.76 -0.86
C SER A 100 -12.98 -12.66 -1.88
N ALA A 101 -11.92 -11.97 -1.53
CA ALA A 101 -10.75 -11.84 -2.36
C ALA A 101 -9.64 -12.66 -1.72
N GLN A 102 -9.39 -13.81 -2.27
CA GLN A 102 -8.34 -14.68 -1.80
C GLN A 102 -7.42 -14.99 -2.95
N PRO A 103 -6.14 -15.28 -2.66
CA PRO A 103 -5.22 -15.68 -3.73
C PRO A 103 -5.72 -16.94 -4.40
N PRO A 104 -5.50 -17.08 -5.68
CA PRO A 104 -5.87 -18.31 -6.40
C PRO A 104 -5.10 -19.52 -5.93
#